data_6f6e0dcaa01db05f4ee6a335a130013a
#
_entry.id   6f6e0dcaa01db05f4ee6a335a130013a
#
_cell.length_a   1.000
_cell.length_b   1.000
_cell.length_c   1.000
_cell.angle_alpha   90.00
_cell.angle_beta   90.00
_cell.angle_gamma   90.00
#
_symmetry.space_group_name_H-M   'P 1'
#
loop_
_entity.id
_entity.type
_entity.pdbx_description
1 polymer ?
#
loop_
_entity_poly.entity_id
_entity_poly.type
_entity_poly.pdbx_seq_one_letter_code
_entity_poly.pdbx_strand_id
1 'polypeptide(L)'
;MNHQERMRHVAYVEQELERMMARGEVHPRGTLPPENVLAKNYGVARGTLREALLRLVTRGLVVRQQGRQARMVAVEHAVTLENVGMARHAVGTRQTVWRHLLVGYFELKRETTVELLAHGCTQGSEKDLERLTGACFDVRERARWDEGARAWVGYEFELLRVAARVANRPGHYLLVQSLERAFAGMAEVVRPHLEPQPVRHWAERVWEWLWDRNVEALRKELPPLLQACDERVLGSLWPVREERERASPEPVTHWP
;
A
#
# COMPACT_ATOMS: atom_id res chain seq x y z
N MET A 1 18.63 26.70 10.91
CA MET A 1 17.71 25.74 10.25
C MET A 1 16.71 25.27 11.29
N ASN A 2 15.43 25.56 11.05
CA ASN A 2 14.32 25.18 11.94
C ASN A 2 14.13 23.64 11.87
N HIS A 3 13.62 23.03 12.94
CA HIS A 3 13.32 21.58 13.01
C HIS A 3 12.43 21.11 11.82
N GLN A 4 11.43 21.89 11.46
CA GLN A 4 10.51 21.59 10.37
C GLN A 4 11.19 21.64 8.99
N GLU A 5 12.12 22.54 8.78
CA GLU A 5 12.93 22.64 7.57
C GLU A 5 13.89 21.45 7.43
N ARG A 6 14.51 21.05 8.56
CA ARG A 6 15.36 19.85 8.62
C ARG A 6 14.57 18.61 8.25
N MET A 7 13.34 18.44 8.76
CA MET A 7 12.49 17.29 8.45
C MET A 7 12.10 17.24 6.98
N ARG A 8 11.86 18.39 6.33
CA ARG A 8 11.61 18.47 4.88
C ARG A 8 12.83 18.01 4.07
N HIS A 9 14.03 18.41 4.46
CA HIS A 9 15.26 17.99 3.80
C HIS A 9 15.55 16.51 4.00
N VAL A 10 15.26 15.94 5.18
CA VAL A 10 15.37 14.49 5.41
C VAL A 10 14.43 13.73 4.48
N ALA A 11 13.16 14.12 4.41
CA ALA A 11 12.17 13.49 3.53
C ALA A 11 12.55 13.62 2.05
N TYR A 12 13.06 14.78 1.62
CA TYR A 12 13.55 14.99 0.26
C TYR A 12 14.67 14.00 -0.11
N VAL A 13 15.70 13.90 0.74
CA VAL A 13 16.84 12.96 0.51
C VAL A 13 16.35 11.51 0.48
N GLU A 14 15.46 11.16 1.39
CA GLU A 14 14.85 9.82 1.46
C GLU A 14 14.14 9.48 0.13
N GLN A 15 13.28 10.38 -0.37
CA GLN A 15 12.57 10.20 -1.64
C GLN A 15 13.50 10.12 -2.86
N GLU A 16 14.54 10.94 -2.92
CA GLU A 16 15.49 10.90 -4.04
C GLU A 16 16.28 9.58 -4.07
N LEU A 17 16.70 9.08 -2.90
CA LEU A 17 17.36 7.78 -2.81
C LEU A 17 16.41 6.64 -3.19
N GLU A 18 15.14 6.69 -2.79
CA GLU A 18 14.12 5.73 -3.21
C GLU A 18 13.89 5.75 -4.73
N ARG A 19 13.80 6.94 -5.33
CA ARG A 19 13.69 7.08 -6.80
C ARG A 19 14.88 6.46 -7.52
N MET A 20 16.08 6.72 -7.02
CA MET A 20 17.32 6.17 -7.56
C MET A 20 17.33 4.65 -7.52
N MET A 21 16.84 4.06 -6.41
CA MET A 21 16.65 2.60 -6.28
C MET A 21 15.64 2.07 -7.30
N ALA A 22 14.45 2.66 -7.34
CA ALA A 22 13.35 2.20 -8.20
C ALA A 22 13.73 2.28 -9.69
N ARG A 23 14.51 3.30 -10.09
CA ARG A 23 14.99 3.46 -11.46
C ARG A 23 16.21 2.60 -11.78
N GLY A 24 16.85 1.98 -10.79
CA GLY A 24 18.08 1.22 -10.97
C GLY A 24 19.30 2.07 -11.29
N GLU A 25 19.26 3.34 -10.94
CA GLU A 25 20.35 4.30 -11.13
C GLU A 25 21.45 4.13 -10.05
N VAL A 26 21.53 2.94 -9.48
CA VAL A 26 22.48 2.59 -8.44
C VAL A 26 23.66 1.84 -9.07
N HIS A 27 24.85 2.08 -8.56
CA HIS A 27 26.03 1.32 -8.97
C HIS A 27 25.72 -0.19 -8.96
N PRO A 28 26.21 -1.01 -9.93
CA PRO A 28 25.88 -2.45 -10.02
C PRO A 28 26.06 -3.27 -8.74
N ARG A 29 26.93 -2.81 -7.83
CA ARG A 29 27.13 -3.43 -6.49
C ARG A 29 26.25 -2.82 -5.40
N GLY A 30 25.30 -1.95 -5.74
CA GLY A 30 24.44 -1.24 -4.78
C GLY A 30 25.17 -0.21 -3.90
N THR A 31 26.46 0.04 -4.10
CA THR A 31 27.27 0.91 -3.24
C THR A 31 26.89 2.37 -3.43
N LEU A 32 26.56 3.04 -2.34
CA LEU A 32 26.32 4.49 -2.33
C LEU A 32 27.64 5.26 -2.32
N PRO A 33 27.71 6.46 -2.91
CA PRO A 33 28.82 7.37 -2.73
C PRO A 33 29.06 7.68 -1.24
N PRO A 34 30.29 8.11 -0.87
CA PRO A 34 30.59 8.54 0.49
C PRO A 34 29.60 9.61 1.01
N GLU A 35 29.27 9.58 2.31
CA GLU A 35 28.27 10.48 2.91
C GLU A 35 28.56 11.97 2.65
N ASN A 36 29.85 12.37 2.62
CA ASN A 36 30.22 13.75 2.32
C ASN A 36 29.93 14.15 0.88
N VAL A 37 30.05 13.22 -0.07
CA VAL A 37 29.72 13.45 -1.49
C VAL A 37 28.22 13.52 -1.65
N LEU A 38 27.46 12.58 -1.08
CA LEU A 38 26.01 12.60 -1.11
C LEU A 38 25.43 13.86 -0.48
N ALA A 39 25.91 14.26 0.69
CA ALA A 39 25.46 15.48 1.36
C ALA A 39 25.68 16.72 0.48
N LYS A 40 26.82 16.81 -0.19
CA LYS A 40 27.12 17.88 -1.16
C LYS A 40 26.18 17.83 -2.38
N ASN A 41 25.94 16.66 -2.94
CA ASN A 41 25.11 16.47 -4.13
C ASN A 41 23.64 16.88 -3.85
N TYR A 42 23.12 16.57 -2.66
CA TYR A 42 21.76 16.94 -2.25
C TYR A 42 21.66 18.34 -1.60
N GLY A 43 22.80 19.04 -1.43
CA GLY A 43 22.82 20.37 -0.80
C GLY A 43 22.37 20.36 0.68
N VAL A 44 22.59 19.27 1.41
CA VAL A 44 22.15 19.10 2.79
C VAL A 44 23.30 18.92 3.77
N ALA A 45 23.06 19.22 5.05
CA ALA A 45 24.02 18.93 6.09
C ALA A 45 24.24 17.41 6.27
N ARG A 46 25.46 16.99 6.63
CA ARG A 46 25.79 15.56 6.88
C ARG A 46 24.85 14.90 7.90
N GLY A 47 24.41 15.64 8.94
CA GLY A 47 23.48 15.13 9.93
C GLY A 47 22.10 14.82 9.34
N THR A 48 21.62 15.65 8.40
CA THR A 48 20.36 15.45 7.66
C THR A 48 20.46 14.20 6.78
N LEU A 49 21.56 14.06 6.03
CA LEU A 49 21.82 12.85 5.23
C LEU A 49 21.85 11.57 6.08
N ARG A 50 22.55 11.60 7.22
CA ARG A 50 22.64 10.44 8.13
C ARG A 50 21.28 10.03 8.66
N GLU A 51 20.43 10.99 8.98
CA GLU A 51 19.06 10.74 9.43
C GLU A 51 18.22 10.09 8.32
N ALA A 52 18.31 10.57 7.08
CA ALA A 52 17.64 9.96 5.93
C ALA A 52 18.14 8.51 5.69
N LEU A 53 19.47 8.31 5.69
CA LEU A 53 20.03 6.97 5.55
C LEU A 53 19.62 6.02 6.69
N LEU A 54 19.51 6.52 7.93
CA LEU A 54 19.07 5.71 9.07
C LEU A 54 17.62 5.24 8.87
N ARG A 55 16.73 6.11 8.38
CA ARG A 55 15.34 5.74 8.07
C ARG A 55 15.28 4.67 6.97
N LEU A 56 16.09 4.80 5.91
CA LEU A 56 16.18 3.79 4.86
C LEU A 56 16.75 2.45 5.40
N VAL A 57 17.72 2.49 6.34
CA VAL A 57 18.22 1.29 7.03
C VAL A 57 17.12 0.62 7.85
N THR A 58 16.35 1.40 8.62
CA THR A 58 15.22 0.88 9.41
C THR A 58 14.16 0.20 8.54
N ARG A 59 13.98 0.69 7.30
CA ARG A 59 13.07 0.11 6.30
C ARG A 59 13.67 -1.02 5.48
N GLY A 60 14.92 -1.43 5.76
CA GLY A 60 15.61 -2.49 5.02
C GLY A 60 16.07 -2.12 3.61
N LEU A 61 15.97 -0.84 3.21
CA LEU A 61 16.34 -0.36 1.88
C LEU A 61 17.85 -0.13 1.72
N VAL A 62 18.53 0.13 2.81
CA VAL A 62 19.96 0.38 2.86
C VAL A 62 20.59 -0.49 3.94
N VAL A 63 21.76 -1.08 3.65
CA VAL A 63 22.58 -1.79 4.62
C VAL A 63 23.83 -0.96 4.92
N ARG A 64 24.10 -0.75 6.20
CA ARG A 64 25.32 -0.09 6.68
C ARG A 64 26.17 -1.09 7.45
N GLN A 65 27.46 -1.15 7.11
CA GLN A 65 28.45 -1.89 7.87
C GLN A 65 29.49 -0.90 8.39
N GLN A 66 29.96 -1.13 9.61
CA GLN A 66 30.98 -0.27 10.22
C GLN A 66 32.25 -0.28 9.35
N GLY A 67 32.79 0.91 9.05
CA GLY A 67 33.97 1.07 8.22
C GLY A 67 33.79 0.84 6.71
N ARG A 68 32.53 0.61 6.24
CA ARG A 68 32.24 0.43 4.82
C ARG A 68 31.22 1.45 4.32
N GLN A 69 31.22 1.67 3.01
CA GLN A 69 30.19 2.47 2.35
C GLN A 69 28.82 1.82 2.52
N ALA A 70 27.77 2.63 2.69
CA ALA A 70 26.41 2.15 2.71
C ALA A 70 26.06 1.53 1.34
N ARG A 71 25.24 0.49 1.35
CA ARG A 71 24.79 -0.21 0.15
C ARG A 71 23.26 -0.23 0.11
N MET A 72 22.71 0.06 -1.05
CA MET A 72 21.30 -0.18 -1.34
C MET A 72 21.03 -1.68 -1.50
N VAL A 73 19.93 -2.14 -0.95
CA VAL A 73 19.41 -3.49 -1.17
C VAL A 73 18.78 -3.52 -2.56
N ALA A 74 18.94 -4.59 -3.31
CA ALA A 74 18.27 -4.75 -4.60
C ALA A 74 16.75 -4.66 -4.40
N VAL A 75 16.06 -3.97 -5.33
CA VAL A 75 14.62 -3.67 -5.18
C VAL A 75 13.81 -4.94 -4.94
N GLU A 76 14.18 -6.02 -5.62
CA GLU A 76 13.52 -7.33 -5.54
C GLU A 76 13.57 -7.93 -4.12
N HIS A 77 14.59 -7.58 -3.33
CA HIS A 77 14.75 -8.04 -1.94
C HIS A 77 14.35 -6.98 -0.90
N ALA A 78 14.13 -5.74 -1.33
CA ALA A 78 13.82 -4.62 -0.45
C ALA A 78 12.30 -4.35 -0.36
N VAL A 79 11.51 -4.85 -1.32
CA VAL A 79 10.08 -4.58 -1.36
C VAL A 79 9.35 -5.41 -0.30
N THR A 80 8.73 -4.71 0.63
CA THR A 80 7.81 -5.22 1.64
C THR A 80 6.48 -4.48 1.51
N LEU A 81 5.45 -4.88 2.24
CA LEU A 81 4.18 -4.13 2.25
C LEU A 81 4.41 -2.64 2.60
N GLU A 82 5.25 -2.35 3.60
CA GLU A 82 5.54 -0.98 4.02
C GLU A 82 6.29 -0.15 2.96
N ASN A 83 7.03 -0.82 2.07
CA ASN A 83 7.87 -0.18 1.06
C ASN A 83 7.28 -0.24 -0.35
N VAL A 84 6.14 -0.91 -0.55
CA VAL A 84 5.56 -1.15 -1.89
C VAL A 84 5.34 0.15 -2.67
N GLY A 85 4.98 1.24 -2.00
CA GLY A 85 4.82 2.56 -2.62
C GLY A 85 6.08 3.10 -3.30
N MET A 86 7.27 2.62 -2.93
CA MET A 86 8.53 2.99 -3.58
C MET A 86 8.56 2.55 -5.05
N ALA A 87 7.97 1.40 -5.37
CA ALA A 87 7.96 0.85 -6.72
C ALA A 87 7.23 1.74 -7.74
N ARG A 88 6.41 2.72 -7.29
CA ARG A 88 5.74 3.72 -8.17
C ARG A 88 6.72 4.55 -9.02
N HIS A 89 7.96 4.67 -8.58
CA HIS A 89 9.00 5.42 -9.30
C HIS A 89 9.73 4.58 -10.35
N ALA A 90 9.38 3.30 -10.49
CA ALA A 90 9.95 2.43 -11.49
C ALA A 90 9.61 2.89 -12.90
N VAL A 91 10.56 2.77 -13.82
CA VAL A 91 10.43 3.15 -15.24
C VAL A 91 10.76 1.97 -16.15
N GLY A 92 10.25 1.99 -17.38
CA GLY A 92 10.50 0.93 -18.35
C GLY A 92 9.94 -0.43 -17.88
N THR A 93 10.71 -1.50 -18.05
CA THR A 93 10.32 -2.87 -17.67
C THR A 93 10.00 -3.02 -16.19
N ARG A 94 10.55 -2.17 -15.32
CA ARG A 94 10.26 -2.17 -13.89
C ARG A 94 8.85 -1.64 -13.54
N GLN A 95 8.21 -0.93 -14.46
CA GLN A 95 6.81 -0.51 -14.29
C GLN A 95 5.87 -1.71 -14.25
N THR A 96 6.20 -2.80 -14.95
CA THR A 96 5.47 -4.07 -14.87
C THR A 96 5.54 -4.66 -13.46
N VAL A 97 6.68 -4.59 -12.80
CA VAL A 97 6.85 -5.03 -11.40
C VAL A 97 5.95 -4.20 -10.48
N TRP A 98 5.91 -2.89 -10.65
CA TRP A 98 5.01 -2.03 -9.87
C TRP A 98 3.54 -2.42 -10.06
N ARG A 99 3.12 -2.65 -11.31
CA ARG A 99 1.76 -3.11 -11.61
C ARG A 99 1.43 -4.44 -10.90
N HIS A 100 2.32 -5.45 -10.99
CA HIS A 100 2.16 -6.72 -10.30
C HIS A 100 2.04 -6.58 -8.78
N LEU A 101 2.90 -5.77 -8.18
CA LEU A 101 2.86 -5.52 -6.73
C LEU A 101 1.56 -4.84 -6.30
N LEU A 102 1.05 -3.89 -7.10
CA LEU A 102 -0.21 -3.22 -6.80
C LEU A 102 -1.40 -4.14 -6.96
N VAL A 103 -1.42 -4.99 -7.99
CA VAL A 103 -2.43 -6.06 -8.15
C VAL A 103 -2.41 -6.98 -6.93
N GLY A 104 -1.25 -7.51 -6.56
CA GLY A 104 -1.10 -8.38 -5.40
C GLY A 104 -1.49 -7.72 -4.07
N TYR A 105 -1.24 -6.41 -3.93
CA TYR A 105 -1.71 -5.65 -2.77
C TYR A 105 -3.25 -5.63 -2.67
N PHE A 106 -3.94 -5.34 -3.78
CA PHE A 106 -5.40 -5.34 -3.80
C PHE A 106 -5.98 -6.74 -3.59
N GLU A 107 -5.39 -7.77 -4.19
CA GLU A 107 -5.77 -9.16 -3.96
C GLU A 107 -5.67 -9.54 -2.47
N LEU A 108 -4.53 -9.27 -1.84
CA LEU A 108 -4.32 -9.53 -0.42
C LEU A 108 -5.29 -8.75 0.47
N LYS A 109 -5.55 -7.47 0.17
CA LYS A 109 -6.55 -6.65 0.88
C LYS A 109 -7.94 -7.27 0.75
N ARG A 110 -8.35 -7.68 -0.47
CA ARG A 110 -9.65 -8.29 -0.75
C ARG A 110 -9.83 -9.60 0.00
N GLU A 111 -8.88 -10.52 -0.09
CA GLU A 111 -8.89 -11.80 0.63
C GLU A 111 -8.99 -11.60 2.14
N THR A 112 -8.17 -10.68 2.68
CA THR A 112 -8.21 -10.32 4.10
C THR A 112 -9.57 -9.77 4.51
N THR A 113 -10.18 -8.93 3.68
CA THR A 113 -11.50 -8.34 3.94
C THR A 113 -12.58 -9.42 4.02
N VAL A 114 -12.64 -10.29 3.02
CA VAL A 114 -13.64 -11.38 2.96
C VAL A 114 -13.48 -12.33 4.14
N GLU A 115 -12.25 -12.78 4.40
CA GLU A 115 -11.97 -13.73 5.49
C GLU A 115 -12.34 -13.15 6.86
N LEU A 116 -11.96 -11.91 7.15
CA LEU A 116 -12.25 -11.27 8.42
C LEU A 116 -13.75 -11.03 8.63
N LEU A 117 -14.46 -10.55 7.62
CA LEU A 117 -15.90 -10.29 7.71
C LEU A 117 -16.68 -11.59 7.85
N ALA A 118 -16.38 -12.61 7.04
CA ALA A 118 -17.02 -13.90 7.11
C ALA A 118 -16.77 -14.60 8.46
N HIS A 119 -15.54 -14.54 8.97
CA HIS A 119 -15.20 -15.12 10.27
C HIS A 119 -15.86 -14.36 11.43
N GLY A 120 -15.82 -13.03 11.40
CA GLY A 120 -16.50 -12.18 12.38
C GLY A 120 -18.02 -12.39 12.38
N CYS A 121 -18.63 -12.55 11.20
CA CYS A 121 -20.05 -12.88 11.05
C CYS A 121 -20.40 -14.25 11.65
N THR A 122 -19.50 -15.24 11.52
CA THR A 122 -19.71 -16.61 12.04
C THR A 122 -19.52 -16.68 13.56
N GLN A 123 -18.48 -16.04 14.10
CA GLN A 123 -18.05 -16.20 15.50
C GLN A 123 -18.48 -15.06 16.41
N GLY A 124 -18.88 -13.92 15.85
CA GLY A 124 -19.22 -12.72 16.60
C GLY A 124 -20.50 -12.88 17.43
N SER A 125 -20.47 -12.36 18.67
CA SER A 125 -21.67 -12.13 19.46
C SER A 125 -22.58 -11.07 18.82
N GLU A 126 -23.80 -10.89 19.28
CA GLU A 126 -24.69 -9.81 18.82
C GLU A 126 -24.02 -8.43 18.96
N LYS A 127 -23.39 -8.18 20.09
CA LYS A 127 -22.64 -6.93 20.33
C LYS A 127 -21.45 -6.75 19.37
N ASP A 128 -20.81 -7.83 18.96
CA ASP A 128 -19.72 -7.76 17.98
C ASP A 128 -20.26 -7.49 16.57
N LEU A 129 -21.40 -8.06 16.22
CA LEU A 129 -22.06 -7.75 14.95
C LEU A 129 -22.57 -6.31 14.91
N GLU A 130 -23.11 -5.77 15.99
CA GLU A 130 -23.45 -4.34 16.10
C GLU A 130 -22.23 -3.45 15.81
N ARG A 131 -21.05 -3.81 16.33
CA ARG A 131 -19.82 -3.08 16.04
C ARG A 131 -19.38 -3.17 14.57
N LEU A 132 -19.51 -4.36 13.97
CA LEU A 132 -19.18 -4.57 12.55
C LEU A 132 -20.14 -3.83 11.63
N THR A 133 -21.44 -3.92 11.89
CA THR A 133 -22.46 -3.21 11.11
C THR A 133 -22.32 -1.69 11.26
N GLY A 134 -22.00 -1.21 12.48
CA GLY A 134 -21.69 0.20 12.71
C GLY A 134 -20.49 0.69 11.93
N ALA A 135 -19.37 -0.05 11.96
CA ALA A 135 -18.18 0.30 11.18
C ALA A 135 -18.44 0.25 9.66
N CYS A 136 -19.24 -0.70 9.19
CA CYS A 136 -19.65 -0.79 7.80
C CYS A 136 -20.55 0.38 7.37
N PHE A 137 -21.47 0.79 8.23
CA PHE A 137 -22.30 1.98 8.05
C PHE A 137 -21.44 3.24 7.90
N ASP A 138 -20.40 3.39 8.72
CA ASP A 138 -19.49 4.53 8.64
C ASP A 138 -18.76 4.58 7.29
N VAL A 139 -18.28 3.45 6.76
CA VAL A 139 -17.69 3.37 5.40
C VAL A 139 -18.70 3.86 4.36
N ARG A 140 -19.94 3.35 4.41
CA ARG A 140 -21.01 3.71 3.47
C ARG A 140 -21.32 5.20 3.50
N GLU A 141 -21.53 5.77 4.68
CA GLU A 141 -21.88 7.19 4.82
C GLU A 141 -20.72 8.10 4.43
N ARG A 142 -19.48 7.76 4.78
CA ARG A 142 -18.33 8.54 4.36
C ARG A 142 -18.09 8.50 2.85
N ALA A 143 -18.34 7.37 2.20
CA ALA A 143 -18.32 7.27 0.74
C ALA A 143 -19.49 8.04 0.09
N ARG A 144 -20.66 8.10 0.76
CA ARG A 144 -21.83 8.86 0.28
C ARG A 144 -21.59 10.37 0.22
N TRP A 145 -20.91 10.90 1.23
CA TRP A 145 -20.64 12.33 1.39
C TRP A 145 -19.20 12.71 1.05
N ASP A 146 -18.56 11.90 0.19
CA ASP A 146 -17.18 12.16 -0.22
C ASP A 146 -17.09 13.36 -1.17
N GLU A 147 -16.47 14.43 -0.69
CA GLU A 147 -16.19 15.65 -1.45
C GLU A 147 -14.82 15.61 -2.17
N GLY A 148 -14.33 14.41 -2.48
CA GLY A 148 -13.03 14.20 -3.15
C GLY A 148 -11.87 13.91 -2.21
N ALA A 149 -12.06 14.02 -0.90
CA ALA A 149 -10.99 13.76 0.09
C ALA A 149 -10.67 12.27 0.26
N ARG A 150 -11.56 11.37 -0.19
CA ARG A 150 -11.46 9.91 -0.01
C ARG A 150 -11.27 9.51 1.46
N ALA A 151 -11.94 10.25 2.36
CA ALA A 151 -11.85 10.04 3.80
C ALA A 151 -12.33 8.65 4.22
N TRP A 152 -13.26 8.05 3.48
CA TRP A 152 -13.80 6.71 3.70
C TRP A 152 -12.74 5.59 3.67
N VAL A 153 -11.58 5.78 3.03
CA VAL A 153 -10.49 4.79 3.04
C VAL A 153 -10.00 4.49 4.47
N GLY A 154 -9.89 5.51 5.32
CA GLY A 154 -9.55 5.31 6.73
C GLY A 154 -10.61 4.48 7.48
N TYR A 155 -11.88 4.65 7.12
CA TYR A 155 -13.00 3.88 7.70
C TYR A 155 -13.03 2.43 7.20
N GLU A 156 -12.62 2.16 5.94
CA GLU A 156 -12.38 0.78 5.48
C GLU A 156 -11.35 0.05 6.34
N PHE A 157 -10.22 0.69 6.63
CA PHE A 157 -9.21 0.08 7.49
C PHE A 157 -9.68 -0.07 8.94
N GLU A 158 -10.51 0.86 9.46
CA GLU A 158 -11.12 0.69 10.78
C GLU A 158 -12.10 -0.49 10.79
N LEU A 159 -12.94 -0.64 9.75
CA LEU A 159 -13.80 -1.83 9.61
C LEU A 159 -12.98 -3.12 9.67
N LEU A 160 -11.85 -3.19 8.95
CA LEU A 160 -10.98 -4.36 8.98
C LEU A 160 -10.33 -4.59 10.35
N ARG A 161 -9.95 -3.52 11.07
CA ARG A 161 -9.44 -3.63 12.46
C ARG A 161 -10.52 -4.14 13.42
N VAL A 162 -11.74 -3.65 13.28
CA VAL A 162 -12.89 -4.15 14.06
C VAL A 162 -13.13 -5.62 13.73
N ALA A 163 -13.17 -5.98 12.45
CA ALA A 163 -13.37 -7.36 12.02
C ALA A 163 -12.27 -8.31 12.53
N ALA A 164 -11.00 -7.90 12.52
CA ALA A 164 -9.89 -8.69 13.04
C ALA A 164 -10.01 -8.93 14.58
N ARG A 165 -10.51 -7.91 15.31
CA ARG A 165 -10.77 -8.05 16.76
C ARG A 165 -11.94 -8.98 17.03
N VAL A 166 -13.07 -8.80 16.36
CA VAL A 166 -14.26 -9.65 16.47
C VAL A 166 -13.95 -11.10 16.11
N ALA A 167 -13.20 -11.30 15.03
CA ALA A 167 -12.77 -12.62 14.60
C ALA A 167 -11.70 -13.26 15.51
N ASN A 168 -11.20 -12.52 16.51
CA ASN A 168 -10.07 -12.93 17.37
C ASN A 168 -8.84 -13.38 16.55
N ARG A 169 -8.47 -12.59 15.52
CA ARG A 169 -7.37 -12.88 14.58
C ARG A 169 -6.23 -11.86 14.74
N PRO A 170 -5.39 -11.97 15.80
CA PRO A 170 -4.34 -10.98 16.06
C PRO A 170 -3.31 -10.85 14.92
N GLY A 171 -2.98 -11.95 14.24
CA GLY A 171 -2.11 -11.92 13.06
C GLY A 171 -2.70 -11.10 11.91
N HIS A 172 -3.99 -11.23 11.64
CA HIS A 172 -4.68 -10.41 10.64
C HIS A 172 -4.77 -8.94 11.07
N TYR A 173 -4.88 -8.66 12.36
CA TYR A 173 -4.83 -7.29 12.86
C TYR A 173 -3.49 -6.60 12.51
N LEU A 174 -2.36 -7.31 12.67
CA LEU A 174 -1.05 -6.83 12.26
C LEU A 174 -0.96 -6.65 10.73
N LEU A 175 -1.51 -7.61 9.98
CA LEU A 175 -1.57 -7.53 8.52
C LEU A 175 -2.36 -6.30 8.05
N VAL A 176 -3.52 -6.03 8.65
CA VAL A 176 -4.34 -4.83 8.34
C VAL A 176 -3.54 -3.54 8.57
N GLN A 177 -2.77 -3.46 9.65
CA GLN A 177 -1.91 -2.30 9.89
C GLN A 177 -0.82 -2.16 8.83
N SER A 178 -0.22 -3.26 8.37
CA SER A 178 0.77 -3.23 7.30
C SER A 178 0.14 -2.84 5.95
N LEU A 179 -1.06 -3.33 5.65
CA LEU A 179 -1.83 -2.94 4.46
C LEU A 179 -2.17 -1.44 4.47
N GLU A 180 -2.55 -0.88 5.62
CA GLU A 180 -2.82 0.55 5.76
C GLU A 180 -1.57 1.40 5.53
N ARG A 181 -0.42 1.00 6.08
CA ARG A 181 0.87 1.68 5.84
C ARG A 181 1.28 1.59 4.37
N ALA A 182 1.09 0.42 3.75
CA ALA A 182 1.31 0.23 2.33
C ALA A 182 0.47 1.20 1.50
N PHE A 183 -0.83 1.29 1.81
CA PHE A 183 -1.72 2.24 1.16
C PHE A 183 -1.24 3.69 1.33
N ALA A 184 -0.86 4.09 2.54
CA ALA A 184 -0.34 5.44 2.81
C ALA A 184 0.88 5.77 1.92
N GLY A 185 1.77 4.80 1.67
CA GLY A 185 2.94 4.95 0.79
C GLY A 185 2.61 5.15 -0.69
N MET A 186 1.44 4.73 -1.15
CA MET A 186 0.99 4.86 -2.54
C MET A 186 -0.26 5.73 -2.70
N ALA A 187 -0.73 6.35 -1.63
CA ALA A 187 -1.99 7.10 -1.60
C ALA A 187 -2.03 8.24 -2.62
N GLU A 188 -0.93 8.95 -2.86
CA GLU A 188 -0.85 10.02 -3.85
C GLU A 188 -1.19 9.55 -5.27
N VAL A 189 -0.80 8.30 -5.61
CA VAL A 189 -1.02 7.73 -6.94
C VAL A 189 -2.38 7.05 -7.01
N VAL A 190 -2.78 6.32 -5.97
CA VAL A 190 -3.98 5.47 -5.98
C VAL A 190 -5.25 6.26 -5.68
N ARG A 191 -5.20 7.19 -4.70
CA ARG A 191 -6.36 7.92 -4.20
C ARG A 191 -7.18 8.67 -5.27
N PRO A 192 -6.55 9.34 -6.28
CA PRO A 192 -7.30 10.03 -7.34
C PRO A 192 -8.19 9.11 -8.18
N HIS A 193 -7.88 7.81 -8.23
CA HIS A 193 -8.59 6.81 -9.03
C HIS A 193 -9.64 6.02 -8.23
N LEU A 194 -9.77 6.30 -6.94
CA LEU A 194 -10.79 5.67 -6.10
C LEU A 194 -12.14 6.32 -6.34
N GLU A 195 -13.16 5.49 -6.54
CA GLU A 195 -14.54 5.92 -6.79
C GLU A 195 -15.40 5.61 -5.56
N PRO A 196 -16.21 6.57 -5.07
CA PRO A 196 -17.05 6.36 -3.88
C PRO A 196 -18.26 5.45 -4.14
N GLN A 197 -18.81 5.44 -5.35
CA GLN A 197 -20.04 4.69 -5.68
C GLN A 197 -19.88 3.17 -5.49
N PRO A 198 -18.85 2.51 -6.04
CA PRO A 198 -18.65 1.07 -5.83
C PRO A 198 -18.43 0.72 -4.35
N VAL A 199 -17.72 1.60 -3.62
CA VAL A 199 -17.49 1.42 -2.17
C VAL A 199 -18.78 1.48 -1.40
N ARG A 200 -19.65 2.46 -1.69
CA ARG A 200 -20.98 2.57 -1.09
C ARG A 200 -21.80 1.32 -1.34
N HIS A 201 -21.75 0.81 -2.57
CA HIS A 201 -22.52 -0.38 -2.95
C HIS A 201 -22.09 -1.62 -2.16
N TRP A 202 -20.79 -1.97 -2.15
CA TRP A 202 -20.36 -3.14 -1.42
C TRP A 202 -20.55 -2.98 0.10
N ALA A 203 -20.35 -1.77 0.65
CA ALA A 203 -20.54 -1.53 2.08
C ALA A 203 -22.02 -1.70 2.49
N GLU A 204 -22.97 -1.29 1.64
CA GLU A 204 -24.40 -1.50 1.86
C GLU A 204 -24.74 -3.00 1.86
N ARG A 205 -24.24 -3.75 0.86
CA ARG A 205 -24.45 -5.21 0.80
C ARG A 205 -23.83 -5.94 2.00
N VAL A 206 -22.61 -5.58 2.40
CA VAL A 206 -21.96 -6.17 3.58
C VAL A 206 -22.75 -5.86 4.85
N TRP A 207 -23.27 -4.65 4.99
CA TRP A 207 -24.13 -4.29 6.13
C TRP A 207 -25.37 -5.20 6.22
N GLU A 208 -26.09 -5.42 5.11
CA GLU A 208 -27.23 -6.34 5.02
C GLU A 208 -26.83 -7.77 5.39
N TRP A 209 -25.75 -8.29 4.81
CA TRP A 209 -25.31 -9.67 5.05
C TRP A 209 -24.83 -9.90 6.50
N LEU A 210 -24.22 -8.90 7.13
CA LEU A 210 -23.85 -8.97 8.53
C LEU A 210 -25.10 -8.97 9.43
N TRP A 211 -26.10 -8.14 9.09
CA TRP A 211 -27.36 -8.09 9.81
C TRP A 211 -28.10 -9.43 9.77
N ASP A 212 -28.17 -10.03 8.59
CA ASP A 212 -28.83 -11.31 8.34
C ASP A 212 -27.98 -12.54 8.71
N ARG A 213 -26.77 -12.33 9.21
CA ARG A 213 -25.74 -13.40 9.44
C ARG A 213 -25.51 -14.27 8.20
N ASN A 214 -25.55 -13.69 7.02
CA ASN A 214 -25.40 -14.39 5.75
C ASN A 214 -23.90 -14.53 5.36
N VAL A 215 -23.22 -15.50 5.98
CA VAL A 215 -21.81 -15.81 5.73
C VAL A 215 -21.57 -16.29 4.31
N GLU A 216 -22.55 -16.99 3.71
CA GLU A 216 -22.42 -17.50 2.35
C GLU A 216 -22.34 -16.37 1.32
N ALA A 217 -23.18 -15.34 1.46
CA ALA A 217 -23.13 -14.16 0.62
C ALA A 217 -21.80 -13.39 0.78
N LEU A 218 -21.32 -13.23 2.03
CA LEU A 218 -20.00 -12.63 2.27
C LEU A 218 -18.87 -13.38 1.55
N ARG A 219 -18.94 -14.70 1.46
CA ARG A 219 -17.92 -15.50 0.78
C ARG A 219 -18.06 -15.53 -0.74
N LYS A 220 -19.26 -15.47 -1.28
CA LYS A 220 -19.53 -15.64 -2.71
C LYS A 220 -19.74 -14.31 -3.45
N GLU A 221 -20.44 -13.37 -2.85
CA GLU A 221 -20.85 -12.13 -3.52
C GLU A 221 -19.93 -10.94 -3.22
N LEU A 222 -19.26 -10.89 -2.06
CA LEU A 222 -18.36 -9.80 -1.73
C LEU A 222 -17.07 -9.77 -2.58
N PRO A 223 -16.40 -10.91 -2.87
CA PRO A 223 -15.17 -10.88 -3.67
C PRO A 223 -15.34 -10.16 -5.03
N PRO A 224 -16.33 -10.46 -5.86
CA PRO A 224 -16.51 -9.76 -7.15
C PRO A 224 -16.81 -8.27 -7.00
N LEU A 225 -17.50 -7.84 -5.94
CA LEU A 225 -17.74 -6.41 -5.69
C LEU A 225 -16.46 -5.65 -5.37
N LEU A 226 -15.61 -6.22 -4.51
CA LEU A 226 -14.31 -5.64 -4.20
C LEU A 226 -13.37 -5.66 -5.41
N GLN A 227 -13.36 -6.77 -6.16
CA GLN A 227 -12.57 -6.89 -7.39
C GLN A 227 -12.95 -5.82 -8.41
N ALA A 228 -14.24 -5.54 -8.60
CA ALA A 228 -14.69 -4.48 -9.48
C ALA A 228 -14.17 -3.08 -9.05
N CYS A 229 -14.00 -2.82 -7.75
CA CYS A 229 -13.35 -1.61 -7.25
C CYS A 229 -11.87 -1.58 -7.65
N ASP A 230 -11.16 -2.69 -7.41
CA ASP A 230 -9.73 -2.81 -7.71
C ASP A 230 -9.44 -2.64 -9.21
N GLU A 231 -10.24 -3.30 -10.08
CA GLU A 231 -10.10 -3.24 -11.54
C GLU A 231 -10.32 -1.82 -12.08
N ARG A 232 -11.23 -1.04 -11.51
CA ARG A 232 -11.42 0.38 -11.89
C ARG A 232 -10.19 1.22 -11.58
N VAL A 233 -9.60 1.04 -10.39
CA VAL A 233 -8.36 1.72 -10.02
C VAL A 233 -7.22 1.33 -10.96
N LEU A 234 -7.02 0.03 -11.17
CA LEU A 234 -5.96 -0.50 -12.02
C LEU A 234 -6.15 -0.07 -13.48
N GLY A 235 -7.37 -0.12 -14.00
CA GLY A 235 -7.70 0.33 -15.35
C GLY A 235 -7.48 1.82 -15.57
N SER A 236 -7.74 2.64 -14.53
CA SER A 236 -7.47 4.08 -14.59
C SER A 236 -5.99 4.42 -14.50
N LEU A 237 -5.21 3.64 -13.75
CA LEU A 237 -3.75 3.80 -13.64
C LEU A 237 -3.03 3.35 -14.90
N TRP A 238 -3.54 2.32 -15.58
CA TRP A 238 -2.96 1.75 -16.81
C TRP A 238 -4.03 1.55 -17.89
N PRO A 239 -4.42 2.60 -18.62
CA PRO A 239 -5.37 2.48 -19.73
C PRO A 239 -4.86 1.51 -20.81
N VAL A 240 -5.71 0.63 -21.28
CA VAL A 240 -5.40 -0.45 -22.26
C VAL A 240 -4.75 0.05 -23.57
N ARG A 241 -4.84 1.34 -23.87
CA ARG A 241 -4.21 1.94 -25.06
C ARG A 241 -2.68 1.89 -25.07
N GLU A 242 -2.03 1.86 -23.91
CA GLU A 242 -0.56 1.82 -23.84
C GLU A 242 0.02 0.40 -24.01
N GLU A 243 -0.76 -0.66 -23.85
CA GLU A 243 -0.29 -2.05 -23.99
C GLU A 243 -0.09 -2.48 -25.46
N ARG A 244 -0.82 -1.90 -26.40
CA ARG A 244 -0.70 -2.25 -27.84
C ARG A 244 0.54 -1.68 -28.52
N GLU A 245 1.13 -0.62 -28.00
CA GLU A 245 2.34 0.00 -28.59
C GLU A 245 3.65 -0.57 -28.02
N ARG A 246 3.60 -1.31 -26.90
CA ARG A 246 4.78 -1.84 -26.21
C ARG A 246 4.89 -3.36 -26.17
N ALA A 247 3.94 -4.08 -26.77
CA ALA A 247 3.93 -5.53 -26.80
C ALA A 247 4.87 -6.10 -27.87
N SER A 248 6.17 -6.13 -27.57
CA SER A 248 7.03 -7.20 -28.02
C SER A 248 7.12 -8.18 -26.85
N PRO A 249 6.81 -9.49 -27.02
CA PRO A 249 6.77 -10.43 -25.92
C PRO A 249 8.18 -10.88 -25.56
N GLU A 250 8.74 -10.35 -24.47
CA GLU A 250 9.80 -11.08 -23.77
C GLU A 250 9.18 -11.95 -22.68
N PRO A 251 9.66 -13.19 -22.53
CA PRO A 251 9.08 -14.14 -21.60
C PRO A 251 9.25 -13.65 -20.15
N VAL A 252 8.14 -13.64 -19.43
CA VAL A 252 8.11 -13.40 -17.98
C VAL A 252 8.93 -14.51 -17.31
N THR A 253 10.14 -14.21 -16.93
CA THR A 253 10.92 -15.08 -16.04
C THR A 253 10.23 -15.11 -14.69
N HIS A 254 9.97 -16.32 -14.22
CA HIS A 254 9.38 -16.60 -12.92
C HIS A 254 10.08 -15.77 -11.82
N TRP A 255 9.27 -15.29 -10.90
CA TRP A 255 9.71 -14.69 -9.64
C TRP A 255 10.70 -15.64 -8.94
N PRO A 256 11.89 -15.17 -8.47
CA PRO A 256 12.83 -16.00 -7.73
C PRO A 256 12.28 -16.40 -6.35
#